data_6a49dfc6c1c394c9819f0e1840803100
#
_entry.id   6a49dfc6c1c394c9819f0e1840803100
#
_cell.length_a   1.000
_cell.length_b   1.000
_cell.length_c   1.000
_cell.angle_alpha   90.00
_cell.angle_beta   90.00
_cell.angle_gamma   90.00
#
_symmetry.space_group_name_H-M   'P 1'
#
loop_
_entity.id
_entity.type
_entity.pdbx_description
1 polymer ?
#
loop_
_entity_poly.entity_id
_entity_poly.type
_entity_poly.pdbx_seq_one_letter_code
_entity_poly.pdbx_strand_id
1 'polypeptide(L)'
;MATHGMIDLETLSTRPDAVILTLGAIKFDPHTQDDPHDPLYFRIDVDAQTALGRHVMEDTVNWWATQPQEIQDEAMGDGDRVTLEDTVKKLNRWAVGIDTFWCQGPLFDYAILQNLYAQLGQPCPWQYWQIRDSRTLFSLYKETETVKADAHNALADCDYQAKKVQRYYKQLGLKHG
;
A
#
# COMPACT_ATOMS: atom_id res chain seq x y z
N MET A 1 -1.99 3.97 23.01
CA MET A 1 -1.08 3.83 21.87
C MET A 1 -1.85 4.05 20.59
N ALA A 2 -1.35 4.92 19.71
CA ALA A 2 -1.92 5.07 18.40
C ALA A 2 -1.48 3.90 17.50
N THR A 3 -2.41 3.29 16.79
CA THR A 3 -2.09 2.26 15.80
C THR A 3 -2.40 2.78 14.41
N HIS A 4 -1.38 3.05 13.64
CA HIS A 4 -1.48 3.47 12.26
C HIS A 4 -1.10 2.33 11.32
N GLY A 5 -1.71 2.31 10.15
CA GLY A 5 -1.39 1.36 9.09
C GLY A 5 -0.86 2.08 7.86
N MET A 6 0.18 1.54 7.24
CA MET A 6 0.70 1.97 5.95
C MET A 6 0.37 0.89 4.91
N ILE A 7 -0.20 1.29 3.77
CA ILE A 7 -0.52 0.38 2.65
C ILE A 7 0.19 0.86 1.40
N ASP A 8 0.67 -0.08 0.61
CA ASP A 8 1.24 0.16 -0.71
C ASP A 8 0.81 -0.93 -1.69
N LEU A 9 0.57 -0.56 -2.94
CA LEU A 9 0.16 -1.45 -4.02
C LEU A 9 1.16 -1.41 -5.16
N GLU A 10 1.37 -2.58 -5.80
CA GLU A 10 1.92 -2.67 -7.15
C GLU A 10 0.79 -3.06 -8.11
N THR A 11 0.70 -2.38 -9.25
CA THR A 11 -0.46 -2.47 -10.14
C THR A 11 -0.06 -2.55 -11.61
N LEU A 12 -1.01 -2.92 -12.47
CA LEU A 12 -0.86 -2.88 -13.93
C LEU A 12 -1.49 -1.64 -14.57
N SER A 13 -1.97 -0.70 -13.78
CA SER A 13 -2.58 0.55 -14.27
C SER A 13 -2.53 1.61 -13.18
N THR A 14 -2.71 2.86 -13.55
CA THR A 14 -2.83 3.99 -12.62
C THR A 14 -4.28 4.44 -12.43
N ARG A 15 -5.23 3.79 -13.10
CA ARG A 15 -6.66 4.07 -12.98
C ARG A 15 -7.23 3.44 -11.70
N PRO A 16 -8.33 3.98 -11.15
CA PRO A 16 -8.99 3.39 -9.98
C PRO A 16 -9.42 1.93 -10.16
N ASP A 17 -9.75 1.52 -11.39
CA ASP A 17 -10.12 0.14 -11.74
C ASP A 17 -8.91 -0.75 -12.12
N ALA A 18 -7.72 -0.36 -11.70
CA ALA A 18 -6.48 -1.09 -12.01
C ALA A 18 -6.49 -2.54 -11.51
N VAL A 19 -5.86 -3.42 -12.27
CA VAL A 19 -5.43 -4.73 -11.78
C VAL A 19 -4.33 -4.53 -10.75
N ILE A 20 -4.52 -5.10 -9.56
CA ILE A 20 -3.55 -5.08 -8.46
C ILE A 20 -2.69 -6.34 -8.54
N LEU A 21 -1.37 -6.17 -8.58
CA LEU A 21 -0.40 -7.27 -8.58
C LEU A 21 -0.09 -7.74 -7.17
N THR A 22 0.32 -6.81 -6.31
CA THR A 22 0.73 -7.08 -4.94
C THR A 22 0.20 -6.03 -3.98
N LEU A 23 -0.01 -6.45 -2.73
CA LEU A 23 -0.37 -5.57 -1.63
C LEU A 23 0.63 -5.76 -0.51
N GLY A 24 1.19 -4.66 -0.02
CA GLY A 24 1.98 -4.61 1.19
C GLY A 24 1.31 -3.72 2.22
N ALA A 25 1.40 -4.09 3.48
CA ALA A 25 0.88 -3.30 4.59
C ALA A 25 1.67 -3.56 5.87
N ILE A 26 1.78 -2.57 6.73
CA ILE A 26 2.48 -2.70 8.00
C ILE A 26 1.87 -1.74 9.03
N LYS A 27 1.87 -2.13 10.29
CA LYS A 27 1.40 -1.29 11.40
C LYS A 27 2.56 -0.56 12.05
N PHE A 28 2.31 0.62 12.58
CA PHE A 28 3.31 1.41 13.30
C PHE A 28 2.64 2.44 14.23
N ASP A 29 3.41 2.93 15.20
CA ASP A 29 3.04 4.11 15.99
C ASP A 29 3.88 5.30 15.50
N PRO A 30 3.26 6.37 14.96
CA PRO A 30 4.01 7.51 14.44
C PRO A 30 4.72 8.33 15.52
N HIS A 31 4.31 8.19 16.78
CA HIS A 31 4.85 8.95 17.92
C HIS A 31 6.07 8.29 18.58
N THR A 32 6.46 7.12 18.13
CA THR A 32 7.65 6.39 18.59
C THR A 32 8.64 6.21 17.46
N GLN A 33 9.82 5.68 17.78
CA GLN A 33 10.81 5.22 16.80
C GLN A 33 10.96 3.69 16.85
N ASP A 34 9.97 3.01 17.41
CA ASP A 34 9.92 1.56 17.43
C ASP A 34 9.72 1.02 16.02
N ASP A 35 10.24 -0.16 15.76
CA ASP A 35 10.10 -0.78 14.44
C ASP A 35 8.62 -1.00 14.09
N PRO A 36 8.22 -0.75 12.84
CA PRO A 36 6.92 -1.18 12.34
C PRO A 36 6.72 -2.68 12.54
N HIS A 37 5.50 -3.10 12.72
CA HIS A 37 5.13 -4.47 13.10
C HIS A 37 3.89 -4.95 12.34
N ASP A 38 3.54 -6.21 12.55
CA ASP A 38 2.37 -6.87 11.95
C ASP A 38 2.32 -6.69 10.42
N PRO A 39 3.37 -7.12 9.70
CA PRO A 39 3.44 -7.00 8.25
C PRO A 39 2.41 -7.89 7.58
N LEU A 40 1.83 -7.38 6.50
CA LEU A 40 0.99 -8.12 5.58
C LEU A 40 1.55 -7.98 4.17
N TYR A 41 1.75 -9.09 3.48
CA TYR A 41 2.15 -9.10 2.08
C TYR A 41 1.49 -10.27 1.38
N PHE A 42 0.90 -10.01 0.23
CA PHE A 42 0.40 -11.07 -0.65
C PHE A 42 0.28 -10.58 -2.09
N ARG A 43 0.25 -11.55 -2.99
CA ARG A 43 0.07 -11.37 -4.42
C ARG A 43 -1.36 -11.77 -4.77
N ILE A 44 -2.02 -10.96 -5.59
CA ILE A 44 -3.46 -11.12 -5.87
C ILE A 44 -3.65 -11.80 -7.23
N ASP A 45 -4.65 -12.64 -7.34
CA ASP A 45 -5.03 -13.32 -8.58
C ASP A 45 -5.32 -12.29 -9.69
N VAL A 46 -4.47 -12.29 -10.71
CA VAL A 46 -4.57 -11.37 -11.86
C VAL A 46 -5.68 -11.78 -12.81
N ASP A 47 -5.80 -13.07 -13.09
CA ASP A 47 -6.80 -13.61 -14.03
C ASP A 47 -8.23 -13.35 -13.53
N ALA A 48 -8.47 -13.52 -12.24
CA ALA A 48 -9.76 -13.20 -11.63
C ALA A 48 -10.12 -11.71 -11.77
N GLN A 49 -9.13 -10.83 -11.64
CA GLN A 49 -9.33 -9.38 -11.81
C GLN A 49 -9.60 -9.01 -13.27
N THR A 50 -8.87 -9.57 -14.21
CA THR A 50 -9.10 -9.31 -15.65
C THR A 50 -10.44 -9.87 -16.09
N ALA A 51 -10.89 -10.99 -15.55
CA ALA A 51 -12.23 -11.54 -15.80
C ALA A 51 -13.36 -10.62 -15.32
N LEU A 52 -13.11 -9.80 -14.29
CA LEU A 52 -14.01 -8.74 -13.82
C LEU A 52 -13.94 -7.45 -14.68
N GLY A 53 -13.10 -7.41 -15.71
CA GLY A 53 -12.91 -6.25 -16.56
C GLY A 53 -12.01 -5.16 -15.95
N ARG A 54 -11.20 -5.49 -14.95
CA ARG A 54 -10.26 -4.52 -14.37
C ARG A 54 -9.19 -4.14 -15.39
N HIS A 55 -8.67 -2.94 -15.25
CA HIS A 55 -7.86 -2.27 -16.26
C HIS A 55 -6.38 -2.65 -16.19
N VAL A 56 -5.81 -2.91 -17.36
CA VAL A 56 -4.37 -3.06 -17.61
C VAL A 56 -3.95 -1.95 -18.58
N MET A 57 -2.95 -1.17 -18.19
CA MET A 57 -2.44 -0.05 -18.99
C MET A 57 -1.14 -0.46 -19.68
N GLU A 58 -1.07 -0.29 -21.00
CA GLU A 58 0.11 -0.67 -21.78
C GLU A 58 1.38 0.04 -21.29
N ASP A 59 1.30 1.34 -21.02
CA ASP A 59 2.45 2.10 -20.51
C ASP A 59 2.97 1.55 -19.18
N THR A 60 2.08 1.08 -18.31
CA THR A 60 2.47 0.48 -17.04
C THR A 60 3.12 -0.89 -17.24
N VAL A 61 2.61 -1.71 -18.15
CA VAL A 61 3.22 -2.99 -18.52
C VAL A 61 4.62 -2.77 -19.09
N ASN A 62 4.77 -1.79 -19.98
CA ASN A 62 6.06 -1.43 -20.56
C ASN A 62 7.05 -0.93 -19.49
N TRP A 63 6.56 -0.15 -18.53
CA TRP A 63 7.37 0.30 -17.39
C TRP A 63 7.87 -0.89 -16.55
N TRP A 64 7.01 -1.87 -16.25
CA TRP A 64 7.41 -3.10 -15.55
C TRP A 64 8.52 -3.84 -16.31
N ALA A 65 8.44 -3.90 -17.63
CA ALA A 65 9.45 -4.53 -18.47
C ALA A 65 10.84 -3.87 -18.36
N THR A 66 10.94 -2.64 -17.88
CA THR A 66 12.19 -1.94 -17.64
C THR A 66 12.82 -2.22 -16.27
N GLN A 67 12.07 -2.87 -15.38
CA GLN A 67 12.53 -3.13 -14.02
C GLN A 67 13.51 -4.33 -13.98
N PRO A 68 14.35 -4.46 -12.94
CA PRO A 68 15.17 -5.65 -12.73
C PRO A 68 14.34 -6.93 -12.74
N GLN A 69 14.90 -8.01 -13.27
CA GLN A 69 14.17 -9.27 -13.46
C GLN A 69 13.55 -9.80 -12.15
N GLU A 70 14.27 -9.70 -11.03
CA GLU A 70 13.79 -10.14 -9.72
C GLU A 70 12.52 -9.40 -9.30
N ILE A 71 12.44 -8.10 -9.59
CA ILE A 71 11.27 -7.26 -9.30
C ILE A 71 10.10 -7.64 -10.21
N GLN A 72 10.38 -7.89 -11.50
CA GLN A 72 9.37 -8.38 -12.43
C GLN A 72 8.79 -9.73 -11.97
N ASP A 73 9.67 -10.67 -11.61
CA ASP A 73 9.26 -12.02 -11.19
C ASP A 73 8.42 -11.97 -9.92
N GLU A 74 8.77 -11.13 -8.96
CA GLU A 74 8.00 -10.94 -7.73
C GLU A 74 6.62 -10.31 -8.00
N ALA A 75 6.57 -9.27 -8.80
CA ALA A 75 5.32 -8.57 -9.08
C ALA A 75 4.40 -9.34 -10.03
N MET A 76 4.94 -9.97 -11.06
CA MET A 76 4.20 -10.51 -12.20
C MET A 76 4.21 -12.04 -12.31
N GLY A 77 5.02 -12.75 -11.52
CA GLY A 77 5.06 -14.22 -11.54
C GLY A 77 3.73 -14.86 -11.15
N ASP A 78 3.46 -16.06 -11.64
CA ASP A 78 2.15 -16.73 -11.51
C ASP A 78 1.94 -17.49 -10.19
N GLY A 79 2.99 -17.78 -9.44
CA GLY A 79 2.89 -18.58 -8.20
C GLY A 79 2.28 -17.84 -7.01
N ASP A 80 1.63 -18.59 -6.12
CA ASP A 80 1.21 -18.14 -4.77
C ASP A 80 0.30 -16.90 -4.75
N ARG A 81 -0.58 -16.74 -5.72
CA ARG A 81 -1.55 -15.64 -5.74
C ARG A 81 -2.81 -16.02 -4.97
N VAL A 82 -3.29 -15.08 -4.14
CA VAL A 82 -4.50 -15.26 -3.35
C VAL A 82 -5.74 -14.89 -4.15
N THR A 83 -6.86 -15.54 -3.85
CA THR A 83 -8.17 -15.20 -4.44
C THR A 83 -8.63 -13.80 -4.03
N LEU A 84 -9.59 -13.23 -4.76
CA LEU A 84 -10.19 -11.95 -4.41
C LEU A 84 -10.92 -12.02 -3.06
N GLU A 85 -11.56 -13.13 -2.75
CA GLU A 85 -12.21 -13.37 -1.46
C GLU A 85 -11.18 -13.36 -0.31
N ASP A 86 -10.07 -14.06 -0.48
CA ASP A 86 -9.00 -14.08 0.53
C ASP A 86 -8.29 -12.73 0.66
N THR A 87 -8.18 -11.98 -0.43
CA THR A 87 -7.67 -10.60 -0.40
C THR A 87 -8.48 -9.75 0.57
N VAL A 88 -9.81 -9.75 0.43
CA VAL A 88 -10.71 -9.01 1.33
C VAL A 88 -10.59 -9.50 2.77
N LYS A 89 -10.60 -10.81 2.99
CA LYS A 89 -10.48 -11.40 4.34
C LYS A 89 -9.17 -11.03 5.03
N LYS A 90 -8.06 -11.15 4.32
CA LYS A 90 -6.72 -10.84 4.87
C LYS A 90 -6.59 -9.36 5.22
N LEU A 91 -7.00 -8.48 4.32
CA LEU A 91 -6.90 -7.04 4.54
C LEU A 91 -7.85 -6.59 5.65
N ASN A 92 -9.09 -7.08 5.68
CA ASN A 92 -10.05 -6.76 6.74
C ASN A 92 -9.54 -7.19 8.12
N ARG A 93 -8.95 -8.39 8.22
CA ARG A 93 -8.38 -8.88 9.49
C ARG A 93 -7.22 -8.01 9.94
N TRP A 94 -6.31 -7.66 9.02
CA TRP A 94 -5.17 -6.81 9.33
C TRP A 94 -5.60 -5.40 9.77
N ALA A 95 -6.66 -4.87 9.20
CA ALA A 95 -7.16 -3.52 9.48
C ALA A 95 -7.79 -3.36 10.86
N VAL A 96 -8.10 -4.46 11.55
CA VAL A 96 -8.72 -4.39 12.89
C VAL A 96 -7.83 -3.64 13.87
N GLY A 97 -8.41 -2.65 14.54
CA GLY A 97 -7.72 -1.84 15.56
C GLY A 97 -6.84 -0.73 15.02
N ILE A 98 -6.84 -0.48 13.72
CA ILE A 98 -6.12 0.64 13.12
C ILE A 98 -6.97 1.91 13.20
N ASP A 99 -6.39 2.97 13.75
CA ASP A 99 -7.05 4.27 13.91
C ASP A 99 -6.90 5.14 12.67
N THR A 100 -5.76 5.05 11.98
CA THR A 100 -5.38 5.91 10.86
C THR A 100 -4.66 5.10 9.79
N PHE A 101 -5.06 5.28 8.55
CA PHE A 101 -4.53 4.58 7.39
C PHE A 101 -3.75 5.54 6.49
N TRP A 102 -2.54 5.15 6.13
CA TRP A 102 -1.62 5.93 5.32
C TRP A 102 -1.31 5.25 4.00
N CYS A 103 -1.08 6.05 2.97
CA CYS A 103 -0.38 5.67 1.75
C CYS A 103 0.28 6.90 1.13
N GLN A 104 1.11 6.70 0.13
CA GLN A 104 1.72 7.80 -0.59
C GLN A 104 0.88 8.17 -1.81
N GLY A 105 -0.17 8.97 -1.59
CA GLY A 105 -1.13 9.38 -2.60
C GLY A 105 -2.42 8.55 -2.57
N PRO A 106 -3.41 8.89 -1.71
CA PRO A 106 -4.62 8.09 -1.53
C PRO A 106 -5.56 8.06 -2.74
N LEU A 107 -5.39 8.98 -3.69
CA LEU A 107 -6.08 8.91 -4.98
C LEU A 107 -5.56 7.75 -5.87
N PHE A 108 -4.48 7.10 -5.47
CA PHE A 108 -3.98 5.89 -6.10
C PHE A 108 -4.33 4.66 -5.26
N ASP A 109 -3.58 4.36 -4.21
CA ASP A 109 -3.73 3.11 -3.46
C ASP A 109 -5.14 2.89 -2.89
N TYR A 110 -5.66 3.87 -2.13
CA TYR A 110 -7.00 3.74 -1.54
C TYR A 110 -8.12 3.86 -2.56
N ALA A 111 -7.97 4.67 -3.60
CA ALA A 111 -8.96 4.74 -4.68
C ALA A 111 -9.07 3.39 -5.41
N ILE A 112 -7.94 2.73 -5.68
CA ILE A 112 -7.92 1.41 -6.33
C ILE A 112 -8.53 0.34 -5.43
N LEU A 113 -8.17 0.31 -4.14
CA LEU A 113 -8.74 -0.64 -3.17
C LEU A 113 -10.24 -0.43 -2.96
N GLN A 114 -10.69 0.81 -2.83
CA GLN A 114 -12.11 1.13 -2.69
C GLN A 114 -12.90 0.70 -3.93
N ASN A 115 -12.35 0.90 -5.12
CA ASN A 115 -12.96 0.45 -6.36
C ASN A 115 -13.09 -1.07 -6.42
N LEU A 116 -12.03 -1.81 -6.03
CA LEU A 116 -12.08 -3.27 -5.97
C LEU A 116 -13.13 -3.75 -4.96
N TYR A 117 -13.16 -3.19 -3.76
CA TYR A 117 -14.14 -3.54 -2.72
C TYR A 117 -15.58 -3.28 -3.20
N ALA A 118 -15.82 -2.13 -3.83
CA ALA A 118 -17.13 -1.82 -4.41
C ALA A 118 -17.55 -2.82 -5.48
N GLN A 119 -16.63 -3.20 -6.37
CA GLN A 119 -16.88 -4.20 -7.41
C GLN A 119 -17.21 -5.57 -6.82
N LEU A 120 -16.63 -5.92 -5.69
CA LEU A 120 -16.90 -7.19 -4.98
C LEU A 120 -18.11 -7.09 -4.03
N GLY A 121 -18.77 -5.93 -3.95
CA GLY A 121 -19.90 -5.72 -3.05
C GLY A 121 -19.54 -5.75 -1.57
N GLN A 122 -18.30 -5.40 -1.23
CA GLN A 122 -17.79 -5.44 0.14
C GLN A 122 -17.54 -4.03 0.70
N PRO A 123 -17.88 -3.76 1.99
CA PRO A 123 -17.52 -2.51 2.63
C PRO A 123 -16.01 -2.47 2.92
N CYS A 124 -15.40 -1.30 2.74
CA CYS A 124 -14.01 -1.08 3.13
C CYS A 124 -13.84 -1.16 4.65
N PRO A 125 -12.69 -1.66 5.16
CA PRO A 125 -12.44 -1.73 6.60
C PRO A 125 -12.00 -0.39 7.21
N TRP A 126 -11.96 0.68 6.42
CA TRP A 126 -11.66 2.06 6.85
C TRP A 126 -12.79 3.00 6.49
N GLN A 127 -12.82 4.12 7.20
CA GLN A 127 -13.68 5.25 6.88
C GLN A 127 -12.88 6.33 6.15
N TYR A 128 -13.53 7.14 5.30
CA TYR A 128 -12.84 8.14 4.47
C TYR A 128 -12.04 9.15 5.30
N TRP A 129 -12.47 9.47 6.51
CA TRP A 129 -11.77 10.42 7.40
C TRP A 129 -10.53 9.83 8.08
N GLN A 130 -10.34 8.51 8.04
CA GLN A 130 -9.17 7.85 8.59
C GLN A 130 -7.96 7.86 7.66
N ILE A 131 -8.15 8.23 6.38
CA ILE A 131 -7.11 8.18 5.35
C ILE A 131 -6.19 9.39 5.47
N ARG A 132 -4.88 9.15 5.33
CA ARG A 132 -3.82 10.18 5.31
C ARG A 132 -2.90 9.99 4.13
N ASP A 133 -2.41 11.10 3.61
CA ASP A 133 -1.44 11.16 2.52
C ASP A 133 -0.04 11.42 3.08
N SER A 134 0.83 10.42 3.00
CA SER A 134 2.23 10.58 3.44
C SER A 134 3.00 11.57 2.56
N ARG A 135 2.65 11.71 1.28
CA ARG A 135 3.27 12.70 0.39
C ARG A 135 3.05 14.13 0.88
N THR A 136 1.86 14.44 1.40
CA THR A 136 1.56 15.73 2.01
C THR A 136 2.47 15.97 3.22
N LEU A 137 2.58 14.99 4.12
CA LEU A 137 3.48 15.10 5.27
C LEU A 137 4.94 15.31 4.82
N PHE A 138 5.40 14.53 3.85
CA PHE A 138 6.78 14.59 3.36
C PHE A 138 7.10 15.89 2.60
N SER A 139 6.10 16.67 2.19
CA SER A 139 6.29 17.99 1.58
C SER A 139 6.61 19.10 2.60
N LEU A 140 6.34 18.84 3.88
CA LEU A 140 6.51 19.85 4.96
C LEU A 140 7.97 20.01 5.42
N TYR A 141 8.82 19.06 5.12
CA TYR A 141 10.21 19.02 5.51
C TYR A 141 11.01 18.20 4.50
N LYS A 142 12.25 18.63 4.22
CA LYS A 142 13.14 17.88 3.34
C LYS A 142 14.20 17.15 4.15
N GLU A 143 14.13 15.84 4.17
CA GLU A 143 15.21 15.00 4.73
C GLU A 143 16.48 15.12 3.88
N THR A 144 17.63 15.19 4.55
CA THR A 144 18.94 15.35 3.89
C THR A 144 19.54 14.04 3.41
N GLU A 145 19.18 12.91 4.03
CA GLU A 145 19.68 11.59 3.63
C GLU A 145 18.63 10.50 3.90
N THR A 146 18.17 9.84 2.85
CA THR A 146 17.43 8.57 2.98
C THR A 146 17.85 7.64 1.86
N VAL A 147 18.38 6.48 2.22
CA VAL A 147 18.61 5.39 1.27
C VAL A 147 17.38 4.50 1.29
N LYS A 148 16.68 4.46 0.18
CA LYS A 148 15.58 3.51 -0.04
C LYS A 148 16.18 2.22 -0.58
N ALA A 149 16.11 1.14 0.19
CA ALA A 149 16.42 -0.21 -0.26
C ALA A 149 15.17 -0.84 -0.90
N ASP A 150 15.35 -1.74 -1.87
CA ASP A 150 14.30 -2.58 -2.46
C ASP A 150 13.07 -1.81 -2.99
N ALA A 151 13.31 -0.78 -3.81
CA ALA A 151 12.24 -0.07 -4.49
C ALA A 151 11.33 -1.03 -5.28
N HIS A 152 10.02 -0.74 -5.28
CA HIS A 152 8.97 -1.50 -5.99
C HIS A 152 8.65 -2.89 -5.40
N ASN A 153 9.02 -3.15 -4.15
CA ASN A 153 8.41 -4.20 -3.33
C ASN A 153 7.40 -3.55 -2.37
N ALA A 154 6.13 -3.95 -2.44
CA ALA A 154 5.06 -3.29 -1.72
C ALA A 154 5.28 -3.28 -0.19
N LEU A 155 5.76 -4.38 0.40
CA LEU A 155 6.03 -4.43 1.84
C LEU A 155 7.25 -3.60 2.24
N ALA A 156 8.34 -3.69 1.48
CA ALA A 156 9.55 -2.89 1.73
C ALA A 156 9.26 -1.39 1.60
N ASP A 157 8.44 -1.00 0.63
CA ASP A 157 7.98 0.37 0.47
C ASP A 157 7.14 0.84 1.67
N CYS A 158 6.27 -0.01 2.21
CA CYS A 158 5.51 0.28 3.42
C CYS A 158 6.40 0.50 4.65
N ASP A 159 7.36 -0.39 4.89
CA ASP A 159 8.30 -0.27 6.02
C ASP A 159 9.10 1.03 5.94
N TYR A 160 9.65 1.32 4.76
CA TYR A 160 10.37 2.57 4.51
C TYR A 160 9.51 3.81 4.77
N GLN A 161 8.28 3.83 4.26
CA GLN A 161 7.37 4.95 4.41
C GLN A 161 6.90 5.12 5.87
N ALA A 162 6.60 4.03 6.57
CA ALA A 162 6.21 4.06 7.97
C ALA A 162 7.32 4.66 8.85
N LYS A 163 8.55 4.20 8.68
CA LYS A 163 9.74 4.76 9.35
C LYS A 163 9.96 6.23 9.00
N LYS A 164 9.70 6.62 7.76
CA LYS A 164 9.78 8.01 7.34
C LYS A 164 8.72 8.89 8.02
N VAL A 165 7.49 8.40 8.15
CA VAL A 165 6.44 9.10 8.92
C VAL A 165 6.87 9.30 10.37
N GLN A 166 7.43 8.27 11.02
CA GLN A 166 7.94 8.35 12.40
C GLN A 166 9.03 9.42 12.53
N ARG A 167 9.99 9.46 11.60
CA ARG A 167 11.04 10.49 11.59
C ARG A 167 10.48 11.90 11.45
N TYR A 168 9.49 12.08 10.55
CA TYR A 168 8.84 13.37 10.35
C TYR A 168 8.06 13.83 11.58
N TYR A 169 7.33 12.92 12.23
CA TYR A 169 6.63 13.24 13.48
C TYR A 169 7.60 13.70 14.56
N LYS A 170 8.74 13.03 14.71
CA LYS A 170 9.79 13.43 15.65
C LYS A 170 10.38 14.77 15.27
N GLN A 171 10.76 14.97 14.02
CA GLN A 171 11.42 16.19 13.52
C GLN A 171 10.51 17.42 13.63
N LEU A 172 9.23 17.28 13.35
CA LEU A 172 8.24 18.34 13.41
C LEU A 172 7.62 18.51 14.81
N GLY A 173 7.97 17.67 15.77
CA GLY A 173 7.45 17.72 17.13
C GLY A 173 5.94 17.44 17.22
N LEU A 174 5.41 16.59 16.33
CA LEU A 174 3.99 16.26 16.30
C LEU A 174 3.63 15.38 17.50
N LYS A 175 2.55 15.73 18.18
CA LYS A 175 2.03 15.02 19.34
C LYS A 175 0.66 14.43 19.04
N HIS A 176 0.18 13.58 19.93
CA HIS A 176 -1.19 13.09 19.89
C HIS A 176 -2.17 14.28 19.83
N GLY A 177 -3.03 14.24 18.85
CA GLY A 177 -4.10 15.23 18.72
C GLY A 177 -5.30 14.90 19.60
#